data_e35423e8edf7a769dac61fdd58fa8f07
#
_entry.id   e35423e8edf7a769dac61fdd58fa8f07
#
_cell.length_a   1.000
_cell.length_b   1.000
_cell.length_c   1.000
_cell.angle_alpha   90.00
_cell.angle_beta   90.00
_cell.angle_gamma   90.00
#
_symmetry.space_group_name_H-M   'P 1'
#
loop_
_entity.id
_entity.type
_entity.pdbx_description
1 polymer ?
#
loop_
_entity_poly.entity_id
_entity_poly.type
_entity_poly.pdbx_seq_one_letter_code
_entity_poly.pdbx_strand_id
1 'polypeptide(L)'
;AKRKKIYFKNDIDESFSINPIQKDLSEIIIYGYDTRGLIYAITEIADRVENLITSKNALQEIFSKTIESPKTKIRSISKCFESDIEDLPWYHNKSMWKEYLDMLVVNRFNRFTFTLGMQYNYPYGNEFISDVYFYLAYPFLVQPKGYNMHAVGINKKTRDENLKILKFISDEASLRGLDFQLALWTQRYDFDEVPNANYQMKNIPIKYAEYCRDSLETILKKCNNINGITLRVHVECGVQERDYKFWKIYFESIKKIKRKINLDLHAKGIDNELINLALNATADVTVSPKYTAEHMGLPYHQTSIRKQEMPPKKQVDNKWIFSEGKRKFLRYSYGDLLSHDRKYDILFRIWPGTQRILIWGDSDLARGYGQHSTFCNALGVELCEPLSFKGRMGTGIKNARFNYSVKQLRTKYDWQKYLFTYRIWGRCTYNYETNENNYSRYYKKLFGKSSNELIKSLSYASKILPFFTLVHGVSASNNSYWPEMYENMSIVEKAPNLPYSYDLHKPSRFGMSTSQDPNLIMSPIELANCIYNKKNIKKYSPITMANWFNEYSNKARTNLVK
;
A
#
# COMPACT_ATOMS: atom_id res chain seq x y z
N ALA A 1 -24.85 -6.68 31.54
CA ALA A 1 -24.21 -5.43 31.97
C ALA A 1 -23.22 -5.62 33.14
N LYS A 2 -23.54 -6.42 34.19
CA LYS A 2 -22.60 -6.71 35.30
C LYS A 2 -21.39 -7.55 34.86
N ARG A 3 -21.51 -8.45 33.89
CA ARG A 3 -20.38 -9.27 33.38
C ARG A 3 -19.39 -8.47 32.52
N LYS A 4 -19.79 -7.33 31.89
CA LYS A 4 -18.92 -6.48 31.09
C LYS A 4 -17.68 -5.95 31.83
N LYS A 5 -17.80 -5.60 33.12
CA LYS A 5 -16.71 -5.03 33.92
C LYS A 5 -15.58 -6.01 34.27
N ILE A 6 -15.80 -7.32 34.10
CA ILE A 6 -14.85 -8.35 34.53
C ILE A 6 -13.79 -8.65 33.44
N TYR A 7 -14.08 -8.33 32.16
CA TYR A 7 -13.32 -8.87 31.04
C TYR A 7 -12.53 -7.84 30.23
N PHE A 8 -12.79 -6.54 30.39
CA PHE A 8 -12.06 -5.48 29.73
C PHE A 8 -11.65 -4.38 30.70
N LYS A 9 -10.32 -4.08 30.70
CA LYS A 9 -9.79 -2.92 31.44
C LYS A 9 -9.94 -1.59 30.65
N ASN A 10 -10.02 -1.64 29.33
CA ASN A 10 -10.07 -0.47 28.45
C ASN A 10 -11.18 -0.61 27.41
N ASP A 11 -12.00 0.42 27.30
CA ASP A 11 -13.04 0.57 26.28
C ASP A 11 -12.38 1.08 24.97
N ILE A 12 -11.73 0.17 24.21
CA ILE A 12 -11.05 0.47 22.96
C ILE A 12 -11.77 -0.27 21.84
N ASP A 13 -12.16 0.45 20.78
CA ASP A 13 -12.74 -0.15 19.58
C ASP A 13 -11.89 -1.30 19.06
N GLU A 14 -12.53 -2.32 18.49
CA GLU A 14 -11.90 -3.53 17.92
C GLU A 14 -11.18 -4.43 18.94
N SER A 15 -11.26 -4.13 20.24
CA SER A 15 -10.70 -5.02 21.27
C SER A 15 -11.53 -6.27 21.45
N PHE A 16 -10.88 -7.37 21.81
CA PHE A 16 -11.56 -8.63 22.06
C PHE A 16 -10.91 -9.45 23.18
N SER A 17 -11.69 -10.39 23.71
CA SER A 17 -11.18 -11.39 24.62
C SER A 17 -11.81 -12.76 24.43
N ILE A 18 -11.02 -13.80 24.72
CA ILE A 18 -11.43 -15.21 24.83
C ILE A 18 -11.07 -15.62 26.24
N ASN A 19 -12.05 -15.92 27.07
CA ASN A 19 -11.87 -16.20 28.48
C ASN A 19 -12.50 -17.53 28.87
N PRO A 20 -11.72 -18.61 29.03
CA PRO A 20 -12.22 -19.81 29.71
C PRO A 20 -12.46 -19.46 31.18
N ILE A 21 -13.67 -19.69 31.65
CA ILE A 21 -14.08 -19.43 33.05
C ILE A 21 -13.69 -20.60 33.94
N GLN A 22 -13.88 -21.81 33.42
CA GLN A 22 -13.57 -23.04 34.14
C GLN A 22 -12.40 -23.77 33.47
N LYS A 23 -11.61 -24.48 34.26
CA LYS A 23 -10.42 -25.24 33.77
C LYS A 23 -10.81 -26.39 32.83
N ASP A 24 -12.00 -26.94 32.98
CA ASP A 24 -12.57 -27.99 32.12
C ASP A 24 -13.17 -27.48 30.82
N LEU A 25 -13.11 -26.14 30.60
CA LEU A 25 -13.69 -25.44 29.44
C LEU A 25 -15.21 -25.58 29.29
N SER A 26 -15.93 -25.94 30.36
CA SER A 26 -17.40 -26.04 30.34
C SER A 26 -18.07 -24.69 30.15
N GLU A 27 -17.40 -23.60 30.47
CA GLU A 27 -17.85 -22.23 30.19
C GLU A 27 -16.72 -21.38 29.61
N ILE A 28 -16.96 -20.81 28.42
CA ILE A 28 -16.03 -19.92 27.70
C ILE A 28 -16.78 -18.66 27.32
N ILE A 29 -16.25 -17.51 27.71
CA ILE A 29 -16.80 -16.22 27.30
C ILE A 29 -15.94 -15.63 26.20
N ILE A 30 -16.58 -15.41 25.05
CA ILE A 30 -16.02 -14.73 23.89
C ILE A 30 -16.64 -13.34 23.86
N TYR A 31 -15.82 -12.30 23.87
CA TYR A 31 -16.27 -10.93 23.94
C TYR A 31 -15.52 -10.06 22.93
N GLY A 32 -16.26 -9.16 22.25
CA GLY A 32 -15.74 -8.05 21.49
C GLY A 32 -16.29 -6.75 22.06
N TYR A 33 -15.47 -5.70 22.15
CA TYR A 33 -15.92 -4.37 22.58
C TYR A 33 -16.99 -3.83 21.61
N ASP A 34 -16.77 -4.05 20.32
CA ASP A 34 -17.67 -3.77 19.23
C ASP A 34 -17.84 -4.99 18.31
N THR A 35 -18.55 -4.80 17.20
CA THR A 35 -18.76 -5.87 16.20
C THR A 35 -17.45 -6.37 15.59
N ARG A 36 -16.48 -5.47 15.29
CA ARG A 36 -15.18 -5.88 14.76
C ARG A 36 -14.37 -6.68 15.79
N GLY A 37 -14.37 -6.24 17.04
CA GLY A 37 -13.73 -6.99 18.11
C GLY A 37 -14.31 -8.40 18.26
N LEU A 38 -15.65 -8.55 18.16
CA LEU A 38 -16.27 -9.87 18.19
C LEU A 38 -15.89 -10.72 16.97
N ILE A 39 -15.87 -10.14 15.77
CA ILE A 39 -15.39 -10.81 14.56
C ILE A 39 -13.95 -11.30 14.76
N TYR A 40 -13.08 -10.47 15.33
CA TYR A 40 -11.69 -10.84 15.59
C TYR A 40 -11.57 -11.98 16.62
N ALA A 41 -12.38 -11.99 17.66
CA ALA A 41 -12.42 -13.08 18.61
C ALA A 41 -12.81 -14.41 17.94
N ILE A 42 -13.89 -14.39 17.15
CA ILE A 42 -14.40 -15.59 16.45
C ILE A 42 -13.40 -16.08 15.40
N THR A 43 -12.85 -15.16 14.60
CA THR A 43 -11.85 -15.53 13.57
C THR A 43 -10.52 -15.97 14.17
N GLU A 44 -10.16 -15.49 15.36
CA GLU A 44 -9.01 -16.00 16.10
C GLU A 44 -9.19 -17.46 16.52
N ILE A 45 -10.37 -17.81 17.01
CA ILE A 45 -10.71 -19.20 17.35
C ILE A 45 -10.69 -20.07 16.08
N ALA A 46 -11.30 -19.60 15.00
CA ALA A 46 -11.31 -20.30 13.71
C ALA A 46 -9.88 -20.54 13.19
N ASP A 47 -9.01 -19.54 13.25
CA ASP A 47 -7.62 -19.66 12.85
C ASP A 47 -6.84 -20.66 13.72
N ARG A 48 -7.13 -20.73 15.02
CA ARG A 48 -6.54 -21.73 15.92
C ARG A 48 -7.00 -23.14 15.58
N VAL A 49 -8.29 -23.32 15.31
CA VAL A 49 -8.84 -24.63 14.88
C VAL A 49 -8.23 -25.06 13.55
N GLU A 50 -8.23 -24.18 12.56
CA GLU A 50 -7.71 -24.47 11.23
C GLU A 50 -6.21 -24.84 11.24
N ASN A 51 -5.42 -24.15 12.08
CA ASN A 51 -3.98 -24.33 12.13
C ASN A 51 -3.51 -25.14 13.35
N LEU A 52 -4.42 -25.86 13.98
CA LEU A 52 -4.07 -26.72 15.12
C LEU A 52 -3.18 -27.86 14.66
N ILE A 53 -2.07 -28.04 15.38
CA ILE A 53 -1.27 -29.25 15.31
C ILE A 53 -1.86 -30.20 16.35
N THR A 54 -2.24 -31.41 15.94
CA THR A 54 -2.90 -32.39 16.80
C THR A 54 -2.17 -32.52 18.14
N SER A 55 -2.78 -32.10 19.22
CA SER A 55 -2.25 -32.17 20.56
C SER A 55 -3.25 -32.81 21.54
N LYS A 56 -2.76 -33.41 22.62
CA LYS A 56 -3.63 -33.93 23.69
C LYS A 56 -4.44 -32.80 24.38
N ASN A 57 -3.97 -31.53 24.23
CA ASN A 57 -4.57 -30.34 24.85
C ASN A 57 -5.20 -29.39 23.82
N ALA A 58 -5.71 -29.93 22.73
CA ALA A 58 -6.24 -29.15 21.60
C ALA A 58 -7.27 -28.09 22.04
N LEU A 59 -8.22 -28.44 22.90
CA LEU A 59 -9.23 -27.50 23.36
C LEU A 59 -8.65 -26.37 24.21
N GLN A 60 -7.66 -26.68 25.06
CA GLN A 60 -6.96 -25.68 25.87
C GLN A 60 -6.17 -24.68 24.99
N GLU A 61 -5.57 -25.16 23.90
CA GLU A 61 -4.87 -24.30 22.94
C GLU A 61 -5.83 -23.41 22.17
N ILE A 62 -6.94 -23.98 21.65
CA ILE A 62 -7.98 -23.24 20.91
C ILE A 62 -8.57 -22.14 21.77
N PHE A 63 -8.95 -22.44 23.00
CA PHE A 63 -9.62 -21.52 23.91
C PHE A 63 -8.70 -20.92 24.97
N SER A 64 -7.39 -20.89 24.70
CA SER A 64 -6.44 -20.23 25.61
C SER A 64 -6.85 -18.78 25.85
N LYS A 65 -6.70 -18.34 27.13
CA LYS A 65 -7.02 -16.97 27.53
C LYS A 65 -6.31 -15.97 26.66
N THR A 66 -7.06 -15.06 26.06
CA THR A 66 -6.55 -14.04 25.13
C THR A 66 -7.25 -12.72 25.40
N ILE A 67 -6.50 -11.65 25.49
CA ILE A 67 -7.02 -10.29 25.54
C ILE A 67 -6.16 -9.47 24.60
N GLU A 68 -6.75 -8.92 23.55
CA GLU A 68 -6.04 -8.10 22.56
C GLU A 68 -6.81 -6.81 22.27
N SER A 69 -6.04 -5.75 22.07
CA SER A 69 -6.53 -4.43 21.69
C SER A 69 -5.66 -3.86 20.56
N PRO A 70 -6.25 -3.13 19.61
CA PRO A 70 -5.46 -2.53 18.53
C PRO A 70 -4.56 -1.42 19.08
N LYS A 71 -3.34 -1.37 18.58
CA LYS A 71 -2.38 -0.29 18.81
C LYS A 71 -2.41 0.75 17.69
N THR A 72 -2.93 0.40 16.50
CA THR A 72 -3.15 1.32 15.38
C THR A 72 -4.63 1.41 15.06
N LYS A 73 -5.11 2.60 14.70
CA LYS A 73 -6.53 2.81 14.34
C LYS A 73 -6.86 2.26 12.96
N ILE A 74 -5.98 2.44 11.97
CA ILE A 74 -6.18 1.98 10.59
C ILE A 74 -5.08 1.02 10.18
N ARG A 75 -5.50 -0.12 9.66
CA ARG A 75 -4.68 -1.15 9.03
C ARG A 75 -5.33 -1.48 7.70
N SER A 76 -4.84 -0.81 6.66
CA SER A 76 -5.42 -0.85 5.32
C SER A 76 -4.57 -1.67 4.37
N ILE A 77 -5.20 -2.33 3.43
CA ILE A 77 -4.57 -2.90 2.24
C ILE A 77 -5.12 -2.20 1.01
N SER A 78 -4.22 -1.77 0.12
CA SER A 78 -4.58 -1.20 -1.18
C SER A 78 -4.32 -2.23 -2.27
N LYS A 79 -5.38 -2.60 -3.00
CA LYS A 79 -5.31 -3.44 -4.20
C LYS A 79 -5.54 -2.59 -5.44
N CYS A 80 -4.62 -2.67 -6.40
CA CYS A 80 -4.63 -1.86 -7.59
C CYS A 80 -5.18 -2.62 -8.80
N PHE A 81 -6.07 -1.99 -9.52
CA PHE A 81 -6.48 -2.40 -10.87
C PHE A 81 -5.66 -1.58 -11.87
N GLU A 82 -4.83 -2.24 -12.63
CA GLU A 82 -3.83 -1.60 -13.49
C GLU A 82 -3.95 -1.98 -14.96
N SER A 83 -4.49 -3.14 -15.26
CA SER A 83 -4.59 -3.67 -16.62
C SER A 83 -5.91 -4.39 -16.83
N ASP A 84 -6.63 -4.05 -17.89
CA ASP A 84 -7.84 -4.77 -18.26
C ASP A 84 -7.54 -6.19 -18.73
N ILE A 85 -6.41 -6.40 -19.40
CA ILE A 85 -5.99 -7.71 -19.89
C ILE A 85 -5.69 -8.67 -18.73
N GLU A 86 -4.99 -8.17 -17.70
CA GLU A 86 -4.55 -8.99 -16.59
C GLU A 86 -5.52 -8.97 -15.41
N ASP A 87 -6.24 -7.86 -15.19
CA ASP A 87 -6.98 -7.60 -13.95
C ASP A 87 -8.49 -7.78 -14.08
N LEU A 88 -9.09 -7.61 -15.27
CA LEU A 88 -10.52 -7.87 -15.45
C LEU A 88 -10.96 -9.27 -14.97
N PRO A 89 -10.18 -10.33 -15.20
CA PRO A 89 -10.60 -11.67 -14.78
C PRO A 89 -10.78 -11.81 -13.27
N TRP A 90 -9.86 -11.26 -12.47
CA TRP A 90 -10.03 -11.31 -11.02
C TRP A 90 -11.01 -10.23 -10.54
N TYR A 91 -11.10 -9.07 -11.22
CA TYR A 91 -12.06 -8.03 -10.86
C TYR A 91 -13.51 -8.56 -10.87
N HIS A 92 -13.88 -9.33 -11.89
CA HIS A 92 -15.21 -9.92 -12.02
C HIS A 92 -15.41 -11.20 -11.20
N ASN A 93 -14.38 -11.73 -10.56
CA ASN A 93 -14.45 -12.99 -9.82
C ASN A 93 -14.97 -12.78 -8.39
N LYS A 94 -16.28 -12.92 -8.22
CA LYS A 94 -16.96 -12.75 -6.91
C LYS A 94 -16.44 -13.70 -5.84
N SER A 95 -16.09 -14.94 -6.19
CA SER A 95 -15.55 -15.91 -5.21
C SER A 95 -14.18 -15.49 -4.73
N MET A 96 -13.31 -15.02 -5.64
CA MET A 96 -12.01 -14.46 -5.28
C MET A 96 -12.15 -13.31 -4.28
N TRP A 97 -13.10 -12.39 -4.51
CA TRP A 97 -13.32 -11.26 -3.61
C TRP A 97 -13.76 -11.68 -2.23
N LYS A 98 -14.69 -12.64 -2.12
CA LYS A 98 -15.11 -13.15 -0.81
C LYS A 98 -13.96 -13.74 -0.03
N GLU A 99 -13.18 -14.65 -0.66
CA GLU A 99 -12.04 -15.30 -0.02
C GLU A 99 -10.93 -14.28 0.34
N TYR A 100 -10.69 -13.28 -0.52
CA TYR A 100 -9.71 -12.24 -0.26
C TYR A 100 -10.08 -11.34 0.92
N LEU A 101 -11.34 -10.88 0.98
CA LEU A 101 -11.83 -10.04 2.06
C LEU A 101 -11.91 -10.82 3.39
N ASP A 102 -12.28 -12.11 3.36
CA ASP A 102 -12.21 -12.99 4.54
C ASP A 102 -10.76 -13.07 5.07
N MET A 103 -9.79 -13.28 4.18
CA MET A 103 -8.37 -13.31 4.53
C MET A 103 -7.91 -12.01 5.18
N LEU A 104 -8.36 -10.85 4.70
CA LEU A 104 -8.01 -9.56 5.30
C LEU A 104 -8.50 -9.44 6.74
N VAL A 105 -9.77 -9.80 6.99
CA VAL A 105 -10.38 -9.71 8.32
C VAL A 105 -9.72 -10.68 9.31
N VAL A 106 -9.49 -11.92 8.90
CA VAL A 106 -8.78 -12.93 9.71
C VAL A 106 -7.40 -12.43 10.15
N ASN A 107 -6.76 -11.62 9.32
CA ASN A 107 -5.46 -11.03 9.61
C ASN A 107 -5.52 -9.63 10.21
N ARG A 108 -6.68 -9.19 10.74
CA ARG A 108 -6.85 -7.95 11.51
C ARG A 108 -6.76 -6.66 10.68
N PHE A 109 -6.86 -6.71 9.37
CA PHE A 109 -7.09 -5.51 8.59
C PHE A 109 -8.52 -5.01 8.83
N ASN A 110 -8.69 -3.69 8.90
CA ASN A 110 -9.99 -3.05 9.13
C ASN A 110 -10.42 -2.12 8.00
N ARG A 111 -9.55 -1.88 7.01
CA ARG A 111 -9.85 -1.10 5.81
C ARG A 111 -9.30 -1.78 4.57
N PHE A 112 -10.10 -1.76 3.51
CA PHE A 112 -9.70 -2.20 2.19
C PHE A 112 -9.80 -1.03 1.21
N THR A 113 -8.70 -0.71 0.51
CA THR A 113 -8.65 0.33 -0.50
C THR A 113 -8.58 -0.31 -1.88
N PHE A 114 -9.57 -0.03 -2.71
CA PHE A 114 -9.54 -0.43 -4.12
C PHE A 114 -9.06 0.75 -4.98
N THR A 115 -7.95 0.56 -5.69
CA THR A 115 -7.27 1.64 -6.41
C THR A 115 -7.45 1.50 -7.92
N LEU A 116 -7.90 2.58 -8.55
CA LEU A 116 -8.01 2.73 -9.99
C LEU A 116 -7.08 3.85 -10.49
N GLY A 117 -6.48 3.66 -11.66
CA GLY A 117 -5.68 4.68 -12.32
C GLY A 117 -4.33 4.94 -11.65
N MET A 118 -3.73 3.97 -10.99
CA MET A 118 -2.48 4.15 -10.26
C MET A 118 -1.28 4.40 -11.16
N GLN A 119 -1.38 4.10 -12.42
CA GLN A 119 -0.29 4.15 -13.36
C GLN A 119 0.25 5.54 -13.63
N TYR A 120 1.54 5.57 -13.88
CA TYR A 120 2.25 6.73 -14.37
C TYR A 120 2.34 6.64 -15.89
N ASN A 121 1.69 7.56 -16.58
CA ASN A 121 1.92 7.75 -18.00
C ASN A 121 3.20 8.58 -18.18
N TYR A 122 4.29 7.90 -18.34
CA TYR A 122 5.48 8.55 -18.87
C TYR A 122 5.60 8.18 -20.33
N PRO A 123 5.96 9.12 -21.20
CA PRO A 123 6.25 8.81 -22.58
C PRO A 123 7.45 7.86 -22.60
N TYR A 124 7.21 6.64 -23.01
CA TYR A 124 8.26 5.70 -23.34
C TYR A 124 8.57 5.86 -24.81
N GLY A 125 9.84 5.75 -25.16
CA GLY A 125 10.20 5.64 -26.56
C GLY A 125 9.40 4.52 -27.25
N ASN A 126 9.35 4.55 -28.57
CA ASN A 126 8.49 3.71 -29.44
C ASN A 126 8.63 2.19 -29.24
N GLU A 127 9.48 1.72 -28.36
CA GLU A 127 9.83 0.31 -28.20
C GLU A 127 9.02 -0.40 -27.09
N PHE A 128 8.20 0.32 -26.32
CA PHE A 128 7.48 -0.27 -25.19
C PHE A 128 5.98 -0.35 -25.44
N ILE A 129 5.50 -1.55 -25.57
CA ILE A 129 4.09 -1.86 -25.47
C ILE A 129 3.81 -2.08 -23.97
N SER A 130 3.18 -1.11 -23.33
CA SER A 130 2.69 -1.27 -21.97
C SER A 130 1.23 -1.69 -22.02
N ASP A 131 0.88 -2.81 -21.40
CA ASP A 131 -0.50 -3.21 -21.14
C ASP A 131 -1.02 -2.64 -19.82
N VAL A 132 -0.20 -1.85 -19.18
CA VAL A 132 -0.50 -1.18 -17.94
C VAL A 132 -1.20 0.12 -18.24
N TYR A 133 -2.49 0.20 -17.90
CA TYR A 133 -3.33 1.31 -18.26
C TYR A 133 -3.47 2.27 -17.16
N PHE A 134 -3.61 3.38 -17.70
CA PHE A 134 -4.09 4.54 -17.12
C PHE A 134 -5.63 4.52 -17.13
N TYR A 135 -6.20 4.13 -16.03
CA TYR A 135 -7.63 3.98 -15.95
C TYR A 135 -8.29 5.23 -15.37
N LEU A 136 -8.88 6.04 -16.25
CA LEU A 136 -9.87 7.00 -15.80
C LEU A 136 -11.12 6.23 -15.35
N ALA A 137 -11.37 6.24 -14.06
CA ALA A 137 -12.41 5.40 -13.45
C ALA A 137 -13.83 5.69 -13.97
N TYR A 138 -14.11 6.93 -14.34
CA TYR A 138 -15.48 7.35 -14.63
C TYR A 138 -16.08 6.66 -15.86
N PRO A 139 -15.48 6.73 -17.06
CA PRO A 139 -16.07 6.05 -18.21
C PRO A 139 -16.04 4.52 -18.10
N PHE A 140 -15.22 3.99 -17.22
CA PHE A 140 -15.20 2.57 -16.90
C PHE A 140 -16.39 2.13 -16.02
N LEU A 141 -16.86 3.02 -15.13
CA LEU A 141 -17.87 2.71 -14.11
C LEU A 141 -19.22 3.37 -14.37
N VAL A 142 -19.24 4.63 -14.85
CA VAL A 142 -20.46 5.42 -14.92
C VAL A 142 -20.48 6.33 -16.16
N GLN A 143 -21.68 6.78 -16.50
CA GLN A 143 -21.90 7.89 -17.41
C GLN A 143 -22.96 8.80 -16.80
N PRO A 144 -22.57 9.93 -16.22
CA PRO A 144 -23.53 10.84 -15.62
C PRO A 144 -24.43 11.48 -16.69
N LYS A 145 -25.63 11.87 -16.27
CA LYS A 145 -26.62 12.49 -17.17
C LYS A 145 -26.07 13.79 -17.76
N GLY A 146 -26.28 13.98 -19.05
CA GLY A 146 -25.88 15.20 -19.78
C GLY A 146 -24.47 15.17 -20.37
N TYR A 147 -23.76 14.04 -20.25
CA TYR A 147 -22.42 13.86 -20.82
C TYR A 147 -22.36 12.66 -21.78
N ASN A 148 -21.53 12.79 -22.82
CA ASN A 148 -21.30 11.75 -23.82
C ASN A 148 -19.86 11.22 -23.80
N MET A 149 -19.05 11.62 -22.82
CA MET A 149 -17.69 11.13 -22.69
C MET A 149 -17.68 9.62 -22.45
N HIS A 150 -16.89 8.90 -23.22
CA HIS A 150 -16.77 7.45 -23.10
C HIS A 150 -15.37 6.96 -23.48
N ALA A 151 -14.97 5.82 -22.93
CA ALA A 151 -13.80 5.09 -23.37
C ALA A 151 -14.17 4.17 -24.53
N VAL A 152 -13.37 4.18 -25.58
CA VAL A 152 -13.56 3.28 -26.74
C VAL A 152 -13.43 1.83 -26.25
N GLY A 153 -14.35 0.97 -26.68
CA GLY A 153 -14.41 -0.43 -26.24
C GLY A 153 -15.26 -0.69 -24.99
N ILE A 154 -15.67 0.36 -24.25
CA ILE A 154 -16.55 0.22 -23.08
C ILE A 154 -17.96 0.71 -23.43
N ASN A 155 -18.85 -0.23 -23.68
CA ASN A 155 -20.26 0.07 -23.92
C ASN A 155 -21.05 0.20 -22.60
N LYS A 156 -22.34 0.55 -22.70
CA LYS A 156 -23.21 0.71 -21.54
C LYS A 156 -23.30 -0.57 -20.69
N LYS A 157 -23.43 -1.74 -21.33
CA LYS A 157 -23.55 -3.02 -20.62
C LYS A 157 -22.30 -3.31 -19.80
N THR A 158 -21.12 -3.20 -20.42
CA THR A 158 -19.83 -3.38 -19.74
C THR A 158 -19.67 -2.43 -18.56
N ARG A 159 -20.01 -1.15 -18.74
CA ARG A 159 -19.94 -0.15 -17.67
C ARG A 159 -20.87 -0.46 -16.51
N ASP A 160 -22.11 -0.87 -16.81
CA ASP A 160 -23.10 -1.23 -15.78
C ASP A 160 -22.66 -2.49 -15.01
N GLU A 161 -22.03 -3.46 -15.69
CA GLU A 161 -21.44 -4.66 -15.07
C GLU A 161 -20.26 -4.28 -14.17
N ASN A 162 -19.35 -3.43 -14.63
CA ASN A 162 -18.22 -2.97 -13.85
C ASN A 162 -18.68 -2.26 -12.56
N LEU A 163 -19.69 -1.40 -12.65
CA LEU A 163 -20.24 -0.73 -11.47
C LEU A 163 -20.93 -1.71 -10.51
N LYS A 164 -21.64 -2.72 -11.03
CA LYS A 164 -22.22 -3.78 -10.19
C LYS A 164 -21.16 -4.55 -9.41
N ILE A 165 -19.99 -4.78 -10.02
CA ILE A 165 -18.87 -5.43 -9.34
C ILE A 165 -18.28 -4.51 -8.27
N LEU A 166 -18.05 -3.23 -8.54
CA LEU A 166 -17.59 -2.28 -7.54
C LEU A 166 -18.55 -2.23 -6.33
N LYS A 167 -19.85 -2.16 -6.61
CA LYS A 167 -20.88 -2.21 -5.57
C LYS A 167 -20.79 -3.51 -4.77
N PHE A 168 -20.69 -4.66 -5.44
CA PHE A 168 -20.55 -5.96 -4.78
C PHE A 168 -19.32 -6.00 -3.86
N ILE A 169 -18.16 -5.50 -4.32
CA ILE A 169 -16.93 -5.49 -3.51
C ILE A 169 -17.11 -4.63 -2.26
N SER A 170 -17.68 -3.43 -2.41
CA SER A 170 -17.93 -2.54 -1.27
C SER A 170 -18.96 -3.12 -0.29
N ASP A 171 -20.00 -3.80 -0.79
CA ASP A 171 -21.00 -4.46 0.04
C ASP A 171 -20.39 -5.64 0.82
N GLU A 172 -19.57 -6.47 0.17
CA GLU A 172 -18.89 -7.60 0.81
C GLU A 172 -17.84 -7.16 1.83
N ALA A 173 -17.17 -6.03 1.58
CA ALA A 173 -16.26 -5.42 2.55
C ALA A 173 -17.01 -4.96 3.80
N SER A 174 -18.10 -4.22 3.61
CA SER A 174 -18.96 -3.73 4.69
C SER A 174 -19.56 -4.88 5.51
N LEU A 175 -20.02 -5.95 4.85
CA LEU A 175 -20.57 -7.15 5.52
C LEU A 175 -19.55 -7.78 6.50
N ARG A 176 -18.27 -7.65 6.22
CA ARG A 176 -17.17 -8.17 7.05
C ARG A 176 -16.64 -7.15 8.05
N GLY A 177 -17.24 -5.99 8.14
CA GLY A 177 -16.79 -4.91 9.01
C GLY A 177 -15.53 -4.20 8.50
N LEU A 178 -15.16 -4.33 7.20
CA LEU A 178 -14.10 -3.55 6.59
C LEU A 178 -14.64 -2.21 6.08
N ASP A 179 -13.94 -1.13 6.38
CA ASP A 179 -14.18 0.14 5.70
C ASP A 179 -13.70 0.04 4.27
N PHE A 180 -14.53 0.46 3.32
CA PHE A 180 -14.17 0.42 1.90
C PHE A 180 -13.76 1.82 1.43
N GLN A 181 -12.50 1.93 0.98
CA GLN A 181 -11.93 3.14 0.41
C GLN A 181 -11.78 2.98 -1.11
N LEU A 182 -12.29 3.92 -1.90
CA LEU A 182 -12.06 3.96 -3.34
C LEU A 182 -10.96 4.96 -3.66
N ALA A 183 -9.86 4.49 -4.22
CA ALA A 183 -8.76 5.35 -4.61
C ALA A 183 -8.82 5.65 -6.11
N LEU A 184 -8.85 6.93 -6.44
CA LEU A 184 -8.90 7.47 -7.79
C LEU A 184 -7.62 8.28 -8.05
N TRP A 185 -6.62 7.60 -8.61
CA TRP A 185 -5.28 8.17 -8.73
C TRP A 185 -5.11 9.05 -9.95
N THR A 186 -6.06 9.02 -10.89
CA THR A 186 -6.01 9.86 -12.08
C THR A 186 -7.33 10.53 -12.37
N GLN A 187 -7.21 11.75 -12.88
CA GLN A 187 -8.24 12.52 -13.53
C GLN A 187 -7.87 12.77 -15.01
N ARG A 188 -6.79 12.18 -15.48
CA ARG A 188 -6.27 12.36 -16.84
C ARG A 188 -7.10 11.57 -17.83
N TYR A 189 -7.31 12.14 -19.02
CA TYR A 189 -8.08 11.56 -20.11
C TYR A 189 -7.35 11.53 -21.45
N ASP A 190 -6.24 12.25 -21.56
CA ASP A 190 -5.40 12.28 -22.75
C ASP A 190 -4.30 11.23 -22.66
N PHE A 191 -4.21 10.44 -23.71
CA PHE A 191 -3.26 9.34 -23.81
C PHE A 191 -2.48 9.40 -25.12
N ASP A 192 -2.54 10.54 -25.81
CA ASP A 192 -1.92 10.71 -27.12
C ASP A 192 -0.39 10.50 -27.10
N GLU A 193 0.22 10.62 -25.93
CA GLU A 193 1.65 10.37 -25.72
C GLU A 193 1.99 8.88 -25.45
N VAL A 194 0.98 8.01 -25.34
CA VAL A 194 1.18 6.59 -25.11
C VAL A 194 0.87 5.82 -26.38
N PRO A 195 1.89 5.38 -27.12
CA PRO A 195 1.67 4.52 -28.26
C PRO A 195 0.90 3.27 -27.81
N ASN A 196 -0.18 2.94 -28.53
CA ASN A 196 -1.03 1.78 -28.25
C ASN A 196 -1.77 1.81 -26.90
N ALA A 197 -2.12 2.98 -26.38
CA ALA A 197 -3.09 3.05 -25.28
C ALA A 197 -4.36 2.30 -25.68
N ASN A 198 -4.78 1.31 -24.89
CA ASN A 198 -5.95 0.50 -25.20
C ASN A 198 -7.26 1.26 -25.06
N TYR A 199 -7.22 2.40 -24.36
CA TYR A 199 -8.37 3.26 -24.21
C TYR A 199 -8.13 4.63 -24.81
N GLN A 200 -8.92 4.94 -25.80
CA GLN A 200 -9.10 6.31 -26.27
C GLN A 200 -10.36 6.88 -25.64
N MET A 201 -10.26 8.10 -25.12
CA MET A 201 -11.42 8.84 -24.64
C MET A 201 -12.00 9.68 -25.76
N LYS A 202 -13.32 9.64 -25.91
CA LYS A 202 -14.06 10.43 -26.92
C LYS A 202 -15.04 11.36 -26.20
N ASN A 203 -15.38 12.46 -26.90
CA ASN A 203 -16.35 13.46 -26.46
C ASN A 203 -16.01 14.07 -25.10
N ILE A 204 -14.77 14.51 -24.94
CA ILE A 204 -14.29 15.17 -23.72
C ILE A 204 -15.12 16.44 -23.48
N PRO A 205 -15.78 16.60 -22.33
CA PRO A 205 -16.60 17.77 -22.07
C PRO A 205 -15.74 19.00 -21.77
N ILE A 206 -16.17 20.17 -22.28
CA ILE A 206 -15.51 21.45 -21.96
C ILE A 206 -15.50 21.72 -20.46
N LYS A 207 -16.58 21.37 -19.75
CA LYS A 207 -16.71 21.46 -18.29
C LYS A 207 -16.24 20.16 -17.64
N TYR A 208 -14.94 19.87 -17.75
CA TYR A 208 -14.37 18.59 -17.33
C TYR A 208 -14.42 18.39 -15.80
N ALA A 209 -14.18 19.42 -15.00
CA ALA A 209 -14.26 19.34 -13.54
C ALA A 209 -15.68 18.95 -13.06
N GLU A 210 -16.70 19.51 -13.70
CA GLU A 210 -18.11 19.17 -13.44
C GLU A 210 -18.43 17.73 -13.83
N TYR A 211 -17.89 17.25 -14.95
CA TYR A 211 -18.01 15.84 -15.32
C TYR A 211 -17.41 14.90 -14.27
N CYS A 212 -16.21 15.20 -13.80
CA CYS A 212 -15.56 14.42 -12.75
C CYS A 212 -16.37 14.43 -11.43
N ARG A 213 -16.87 15.61 -11.04
CA ARG A 213 -17.76 15.78 -9.88
C ARG A 213 -19.02 14.90 -10.00
N ASP A 214 -19.72 15.01 -11.10
CA ASP A 214 -21.02 14.33 -11.31
C ASP A 214 -20.82 12.81 -11.46
N SER A 215 -19.69 12.40 -12.00
CA SER A 215 -19.28 11.01 -12.06
C SER A 215 -19.02 10.43 -10.65
N LEU A 216 -18.23 11.11 -9.83
CA LEU A 216 -17.97 10.68 -8.46
C LEU A 216 -19.27 10.66 -7.63
N GLU A 217 -20.09 11.70 -7.73
CA GLU A 217 -21.39 11.75 -7.05
C GLU A 217 -22.27 10.56 -7.45
N THR A 218 -22.29 10.20 -8.74
CA THR A 218 -23.04 9.04 -9.24
C THR A 218 -22.52 7.73 -8.66
N ILE A 219 -21.21 7.54 -8.58
CA ILE A 219 -20.59 6.35 -7.97
C ILE A 219 -20.97 6.26 -6.49
N LEU A 220 -20.78 7.34 -5.74
CA LEU A 220 -21.07 7.39 -4.31
C LEU A 220 -22.55 7.15 -3.98
N LYS A 221 -23.47 7.60 -4.84
CA LYS A 221 -24.91 7.34 -4.69
C LYS A 221 -25.29 5.89 -5.00
N LYS A 222 -24.58 5.24 -5.94
CA LYS A 222 -24.88 3.85 -6.32
C LYS A 222 -24.17 2.82 -5.43
N CYS A 223 -23.02 3.18 -4.85
CA CYS A 223 -22.22 2.34 -3.97
C CYS A 223 -22.21 2.93 -2.55
N ASN A 224 -23.26 2.69 -1.79
CA ASN A 224 -23.47 3.33 -0.49
C ASN A 224 -22.47 2.89 0.59
N ASN A 225 -21.79 1.76 0.39
CA ASN A 225 -20.80 1.22 1.31
C ASN A 225 -19.36 1.68 1.01
N ILE A 226 -19.17 2.66 0.12
CA ILE A 226 -17.90 3.38 -0.01
C ILE A 226 -17.80 4.35 1.17
N ASN A 227 -16.85 4.10 2.09
CA ASN A 227 -16.63 4.90 3.31
C ASN A 227 -15.70 6.09 3.06
N GLY A 228 -14.89 6.04 2.00
CA GLY A 228 -13.98 7.13 1.69
C GLY A 228 -13.43 7.10 0.28
N ILE A 229 -12.79 8.21 -0.08
CA ILE A 229 -12.15 8.44 -1.37
C ILE A 229 -10.70 8.83 -1.13
N THR A 230 -9.79 8.17 -1.84
CA THR A 230 -8.37 8.55 -1.87
C THR A 230 -8.02 9.19 -3.21
N LEU A 231 -7.32 10.30 -3.17
CA LEU A 231 -6.96 11.07 -4.36
C LEU A 231 -5.46 11.37 -4.44
N ARG A 232 -4.91 11.25 -5.64
CA ARG A 232 -3.68 11.94 -6.01
C ARG A 232 -4.06 13.33 -6.50
N VAL A 233 -3.37 14.35 -6.00
CA VAL A 233 -3.74 15.76 -6.22
C VAL A 233 -2.63 16.61 -6.85
N HIS A 234 -1.54 15.99 -7.27
CA HIS A 234 -0.46 16.68 -7.99
C HIS A 234 -0.50 16.36 -9.50
N VAL A 235 0.31 17.05 -10.27
CA VAL A 235 0.30 17.03 -11.75
C VAL A 235 0.26 15.62 -12.37
N GLU A 236 0.83 14.62 -11.75
CA GLU A 236 0.77 13.23 -12.24
C GLU A 236 -0.65 12.66 -12.31
N CYS A 237 -1.63 13.27 -11.64
CA CYS A 237 -3.03 12.87 -11.78
C CYS A 237 -3.73 13.50 -13.01
N GLY A 238 -3.04 14.35 -13.75
CA GLY A 238 -3.58 15.06 -14.90
C GLY A 238 -4.24 16.41 -14.58
N VAL A 239 -4.24 16.83 -13.30
CA VAL A 239 -4.68 18.15 -12.85
C VAL A 239 -3.45 18.95 -12.44
N GLN A 240 -3.34 20.18 -12.90
CA GLN A 240 -2.22 21.04 -12.54
C GLN A 240 -2.15 21.27 -11.03
N GLU A 241 -0.93 21.34 -10.50
CA GLU A 241 -0.76 21.69 -9.09
C GLU A 241 -1.38 23.05 -8.82
N ARG A 242 -2.09 23.14 -7.70
CA ARG A 242 -2.81 24.35 -7.29
C ARG A 242 -3.97 24.77 -8.20
N ASP A 243 -4.47 23.88 -9.03
CA ASP A 243 -5.77 24.13 -9.66
C ASP A 243 -6.89 23.97 -8.63
N TYR A 244 -6.97 24.95 -7.72
CA TYR A 244 -7.98 24.97 -6.66
C TYR A 244 -9.39 25.08 -7.21
N LYS A 245 -9.56 25.65 -8.42
CA LYS A 245 -10.86 25.74 -9.09
C LYS A 245 -11.38 24.35 -9.44
N PHE A 246 -10.53 23.49 -10.01
CA PHE A 246 -10.88 22.11 -10.30
C PHE A 246 -11.27 21.37 -9.02
N TRP A 247 -10.42 21.39 -8.00
CA TRP A 247 -10.65 20.65 -6.76
C TRP A 247 -11.85 21.17 -5.96
N LYS A 248 -12.12 22.47 -5.98
CA LYS A 248 -13.31 23.07 -5.37
C LYS A 248 -14.59 22.50 -5.99
N ILE A 249 -14.65 22.46 -7.33
CA ILE A 249 -15.78 21.87 -8.06
C ILE A 249 -15.89 20.39 -7.76
N TYR A 250 -14.77 19.68 -7.82
CA TYR A 250 -14.72 18.22 -7.63
C TYR A 250 -15.21 17.80 -6.23
N PHE A 251 -14.77 18.49 -5.18
CA PHE A 251 -15.15 18.17 -3.79
C PHE A 251 -16.62 18.44 -3.47
N GLU A 252 -17.35 19.21 -4.30
CA GLU A 252 -18.79 19.33 -4.16
C GLU A 252 -19.52 17.99 -4.26
N SER A 253 -18.96 17.02 -4.99
CA SER A 253 -19.50 15.66 -5.04
C SER A 253 -19.60 15.02 -3.65
N ILE A 254 -18.57 15.21 -2.82
CA ILE A 254 -18.50 14.68 -1.45
C ILE A 254 -19.44 15.44 -0.54
N LYS A 255 -19.45 16.78 -0.63
CA LYS A 255 -20.32 17.65 0.16
C LYS A 255 -21.82 17.33 -0.03
N LYS A 256 -22.22 16.92 -1.23
CA LYS A 256 -23.61 16.54 -1.53
C LYS A 256 -24.02 15.18 -0.97
N ILE A 257 -23.09 14.36 -0.58
CA ILE A 257 -23.38 13.05 -0.01
C ILE A 257 -23.73 13.19 1.47
N LYS A 258 -24.93 12.74 1.87
CA LYS A 258 -25.47 12.90 3.24
C LYS A 258 -24.88 11.92 4.27
N ARG A 259 -23.82 11.20 3.95
CA ARG A 259 -23.14 10.31 4.88
C ARG A 259 -21.68 10.72 5.06
N LYS A 260 -21.07 10.24 6.13
CA LYS A 260 -19.64 10.47 6.37
C LYS A 260 -18.80 9.83 5.26
N ILE A 261 -17.94 10.60 4.64
CA ILE A 261 -16.97 10.16 3.64
C ILE A 261 -15.59 10.65 4.08
N ASN A 262 -14.66 9.74 4.30
CA ASN A 262 -13.26 10.08 4.51
C ASN A 262 -12.65 10.56 3.19
N LEU A 263 -12.00 11.69 3.20
CA LEU A 263 -11.25 12.21 2.05
C LEU A 263 -9.75 12.12 2.35
N ASP A 264 -9.10 11.16 1.73
CA ASP A 264 -7.68 10.90 1.88
C ASP A 264 -6.90 11.48 0.70
N LEU A 265 -5.99 12.39 0.97
CA LEU A 265 -5.17 13.09 -0.01
C LEU A 265 -3.72 12.61 0.07
N HIS A 266 -3.19 12.11 -1.05
CA HIS A 266 -1.77 11.79 -1.14
C HIS A 266 -0.90 13.05 -0.94
N ALA A 267 0.05 13.00 -0.03
CA ALA A 267 0.76 14.18 0.49
C ALA A 267 1.54 15.00 -0.56
N LYS A 268 1.97 14.38 -1.66
CA LYS A 268 2.74 15.08 -2.71
C LYS A 268 1.91 16.18 -3.38
N GLY A 269 2.42 17.39 -3.41
CA GLY A 269 1.77 18.52 -4.09
C GLY A 269 0.61 19.16 -3.32
N ILE A 270 0.41 18.79 -2.06
CA ILE A 270 -0.60 19.40 -1.19
C ILE A 270 -0.07 20.70 -0.57
N ASP A 271 -0.99 21.61 -0.30
CA ASP A 271 -0.78 22.80 0.55
C ASP A 271 -2.00 23.07 1.44
N ASN A 272 -1.90 24.09 2.25
CA ASN A 272 -2.95 24.43 3.20
C ASN A 272 -4.26 24.83 2.52
N GLU A 273 -4.21 25.44 1.33
CA GLU A 273 -5.41 25.83 0.60
C GLU A 273 -6.20 24.62 0.13
N LEU A 274 -5.51 23.63 -0.44
CA LEU A 274 -6.14 22.38 -0.84
C LEU A 274 -6.70 21.60 0.37
N ILE A 275 -5.98 21.57 1.49
CA ILE A 275 -6.48 20.98 2.74
C ILE A 275 -7.75 21.70 3.21
N ASN A 276 -7.79 23.02 3.17
CA ASN A 276 -8.97 23.79 3.56
C ASN A 276 -10.17 23.52 2.62
N LEU A 277 -9.94 23.38 1.32
CA LEU A 277 -10.99 22.97 0.39
C LEU A 277 -11.55 21.58 0.73
N ALA A 278 -10.69 20.64 1.09
CA ALA A 278 -11.11 19.30 1.51
C ALA A 278 -11.92 19.36 2.81
N LEU A 279 -11.47 20.13 3.80
CA LEU A 279 -12.16 20.34 5.10
C LEU A 279 -13.52 21.04 4.93
N ASN A 280 -13.69 21.87 3.91
CA ASN A 280 -14.98 22.46 3.56
C ASN A 280 -15.96 21.44 2.95
N ALA A 281 -15.47 20.32 2.43
CA ALA A 281 -16.29 19.26 1.85
C ALA A 281 -16.66 18.17 2.87
N THR A 282 -15.75 17.85 3.77
CA THR A 282 -15.95 16.86 4.84
C THR A 282 -15.06 17.18 6.04
N ALA A 283 -15.55 16.87 7.24
CA ALA A 283 -14.73 16.97 8.45
C ALA A 283 -13.71 15.84 8.62
N ASP A 284 -13.81 14.78 7.80
CA ASP A 284 -12.98 13.59 7.87
C ASP A 284 -11.92 13.61 6.76
N VAL A 285 -10.87 14.39 6.97
CA VAL A 285 -9.78 14.55 6.01
C VAL A 285 -8.53 13.84 6.53
N THR A 286 -7.95 13.01 5.68
CA THR A 286 -6.67 12.35 5.90
C THR A 286 -5.66 12.85 4.89
N VAL A 287 -4.41 12.99 5.30
CA VAL A 287 -3.27 13.22 4.41
C VAL A 287 -2.34 12.01 4.50
N SER A 288 -2.01 11.41 3.36
CA SER A 288 -1.23 10.19 3.33
C SER A 288 0.15 10.40 2.73
N PRO A 289 1.20 10.56 3.55
CA PRO A 289 2.58 10.52 3.09
C PRO A 289 2.99 9.09 2.82
N LYS A 290 3.94 8.92 1.91
CA LYS A 290 4.66 7.67 1.75
C LYS A 290 5.71 7.56 2.84
N TYR A 291 5.76 6.42 3.48
CA TYR A 291 6.77 6.16 4.49
C TYR A 291 8.11 5.87 3.83
N THR A 292 9.18 6.31 4.42
CA THR A 292 10.59 6.11 4.07
C THR A 292 10.83 5.34 2.78
N ALA A 293 11.60 5.84 1.84
CA ALA A 293 11.97 5.18 0.59
C ALA A 293 10.82 4.49 -0.18
N GLU A 294 9.58 4.62 0.27
CA GLU A 294 8.36 4.08 -0.33
C GLU A 294 8.29 2.55 -0.41
N HIS A 295 9.40 1.91 -0.74
CA HIS A 295 9.57 0.48 -0.91
C HIS A 295 10.74 0.03 -0.06
N MET A 296 10.74 -1.09 0.52
CA MET A 296 11.88 -1.76 1.15
C MET A 296 12.68 -0.95 2.20
N GLY A 297 12.15 0.18 2.68
CA GLY A 297 12.80 0.96 3.75
C GLY A 297 12.71 0.27 5.11
N LEU A 298 13.60 0.63 6.02
CA LEU A 298 13.44 0.28 7.43
C LEU A 298 12.36 1.16 8.08
N PRO A 299 11.70 0.71 9.16
CA PRO A 299 10.75 1.51 9.93
C PRO A 299 11.48 2.61 10.71
N TYR A 300 11.79 3.69 10.01
CA TYR A 300 12.66 4.74 10.46
C TYR A 300 12.18 6.11 9.96
N HIS A 301 12.03 7.07 10.86
CA HIS A 301 11.63 8.42 10.50
C HIS A 301 12.82 9.22 9.95
N GLN A 302 12.76 9.57 8.67
CA GLN A 302 13.78 10.41 8.05
C GLN A 302 13.66 11.85 8.52
N THR A 303 14.80 12.43 8.86
CA THR A 303 14.86 13.82 9.35
C THR A 303 15.20 14.83 8.25
N SER A 304 15.78 14.42 7.14
CA SER A 304 16.37 15.34 6.12
C SER A 304 16.01 14.97 4.69
N ILE A 305 14.73 14.65 4.43
CA ILE A 305 14.26 14.20 3.12
C ILE A 305 14.04 15.33 2.11
N ARG A 306 13.76 16.55 2.59
CA ARG A 306 13.28 17.65 1.75
C ARG A 306 14.20 17.98 0.57
N LYS A 307 15.52 18.03 0.82
CA LYS A 307 16.51 18.29 -0.24
C LYS A 307 16.57 17.21 -1.30
N GLN A 308 16.24 15.97 -0.93
CA GLN A 308 16.26 14.82 -1.83
C GLN A 308 15.01 14.75 -2.70
N GLU A 309 13.91 15.29 -2.21
CA GLU A 309 12.61 15.24 -2.88
C GLU A 309 12.28 16.49 -3.70
N MET A 310 13.00 17.59 -3.47
CA MET A 310 12.82 18.81 -4.25
C MET A 310 13.35 18.61 -5.66
N PRO A 311 12.64 19.10 -6.68
CA PRO A 311 13.10 19.03 -8.06
C PRO A 311 14.39 19.87 -8.23
N PRO A 312 15.23 19.51 -9.19
CA PRO A 312 16.41 20.30 -9.51
C PRO A 312 16.01 21.71 -9.95
N LYS A 313 16.82 22.70 -9.58
CA LYS A 313 16.56 24.12 -9.88
C LYS A 313 16.55 24.47 -11.37
N LYS A 314 17.14 23.63 -12.23
CA LYS A 314 17.12 23.77 -13.70
C LYS A 314 16.17 22.76 -14.30
N GLN A 315 15.15 23.26 -14.99
CA GLN A 315 14.23 22.44 -15.77
C GLN A 315 14.91 22.04 -17.07
N VAL A 316 14.80 20.76 -17.41
CA VAL A 316 15.35 20.23 -18.65
C VAL A 316 14.28 20.14 -19.74
N ASP A 317 12.98 20.14 -19.38
CA ASP A 317 11.90 20.10 -20.37
C ASP A 317 10.56 20.62 -19.79
N ASN A 318 9.88 21.47 -20.56
CA ASN A 318 8.68 22.19 -20.12
C ASN A 318 7.43 21.32 -19.93
N LYS A 319 7.42 20.09 -20.40
CA LYS A 319 6.23 19.21 -20.37
C LYS A 319 5.92 18.61 -19.00
N TRP A 320 6.91 18.50 -18.12
CA TRP A 320 6.80 17.76 -16.86
C TRP A 320 7.39 18.51 -15.67
N ILE A 321 6.95 19.74 -15.48
CA ILE A 321 7.30 20.52 -14.30
C ILE A 321 6.59 19.94 -13.10
N PHE A 322 7.24 19.05 -12.35
CA PHE A 322 6.65 18.37 -11.21
C PHE A 322 6.48 19.26 -9.97
N SER A 323 7.14 20.40 -9.90
CA SER A 323 6.87 21.42 -8.89
C SER A 323 7.66 22.71 -9.13
N GLU A 324 7.09 23.82 -8.71
CA GLU A 324 7.72 25.15 -8.72
C GLU A 324 8.76 25.36 -7.60
N GLY A 325 9.33 24.34 -7.01
CA GLY A 325 10.30 24.48 -5.93
C GLY A 325 9.75 25.01 -4.59
N LYS A 326 8.44 25.30 -4.51
CA LYS A 326 7.76 25.88 -3.35
C LYS A 326 6.77 24.94 -2.67
N ARG A 327 6.84 23.63 -2.93
CA ARG A 327 5.96 22.68 -2.27
C ARG A 327 6.16 22.73 -0.76
N LYS A 328 5.07 22.90 -0.02
CA LYS A 328 5.08 22.80 1.43
C LYS A 328 5.20 21.35 1.87
N PHE A 329 4.42 20.45 1.27
CA PHE A 329 4.39 19.04 1.58
C PHE A 329 4.92 18.22 0.41
N LEU A 330 5.82 17.33 0.72
CA LEU A 330 6.41 16.38 -0.20
C LEU A 330 5.89 14.97 0.11
N ARG A 331 6.08 14.02 -0.82
CA ARG A 331 5.53 12.66 -0.63
C ARG A 331 6.05 11.94 0.62
N TYR A 332 7.27 12.26 1.06
CA TYR A 332 7.90 11.65 2.23
C TYR A 332 7.99 12.60 3.44
N SER A 333 7.58 13.83 3.30
CA SER A 333 7.78 14.84 4.34
C SER A 333 6.73 14.78 5.43
N TYR A 334 6.51 13.61 5.97
CA TYR A 334 5.57 13.44 7.07
C TYR A 334 5.91 14.30 8.30
N GLY A 335 7.17 14.63 8.52
CA GLY A 335 7.56 15.57 9.58
C GLY A 335 6.93 16.93 9.43
N ASP A 336 6.78 17.43 8.21
CA ASP A 336 6.09 18.70 7.94
C ASP A 336 4.58 18.63 8.18
N LEU A 337 4.00 17.42 8.18
CA LEU A 337 2.58 17.18 8.39
C LEU A 337 2.20 16.99 9.86
N LEU A 338 3.16 16.66 10.73
CA LEU A 338 2.94 16.31 12.13
C LEU A 338 2.85 17.54 13.04
N SER A 339 2.09 18.57 12.68
CA SER A 339 1.81 19.69 13.57
C SER A 339 0.73 19.35 14.61
N HIS A 340 0.82 19.94 15.80
CA HIS A 340 -0.13 19.69 16.89
C HIS A 340 -1.54 20.25 16.61
N ASP A 341 -1.61 21.34 15.86
CA ASP A 341 -2.83 22.08 15.53
C ASP A 341 -3.47 21.67 14.21
N ARG A 342 -2.98 20.59 13.60
CA ARG A 342 -3.54 20.11 12.33
C ARG A 342 -5.01 19.70 12.47
N LYS A 343 -5.78 20.02 11.44
CA LYS A 343 -7.21 19.68 11.32
C LYS A 343 -7.48 18.44 10.47
N TYR A 344 -6.43 17.71 10.11
CA TYR A 344 -6.47 16.49 9.31
C TYR A 344 -5.74 15.37 10.02
N ASP A 345 -6.12 14.16 9.72
CA ASP A 345 -5.43 12.96 10.17
C ASP A 345 -4.27 12.58 9.24
N ILE A 346 -3.38 11.72 9.71
CA ILE A 346 -2.24 11.21 8.93
C ILE A 346 -2.31 9.69 8.87
N LEU A 347 -2.12 9.15 7.65
CA LEU A 347 -2.03 7.73 7.40
C LEU A 347 -0.79 7.44 6.56
N PHE A 348 0.11 6.59 7.05
CA PHE A 348 1.33 6.25 6.31
C PHE A 348 1.07 5.20 5.23
N ARG A 349 1.57 5.46 4.03
CA ARG A 349 1.56 4.50 2.92
C ARG A 349 2.88 3.77 2.82
N ILE A 350 2.80 2.46 2.76
CA ILE A 350 3.95 1.57 2.71
C ILE A 350 3.79 0.62 1.54
N TRP A 351 4.85 0.47 0.79
CA TRP A 351 4.93 -0.49 -0.29
C TRP A 351 5.88 -1.62 0.14
N PRO A 352 5.37 -2.72 0.70
CA PRO A 352 6.20 -3.74 1.29
C PRO A 352 6.96 -4.51 0.21
N GLY A 353 8.22 -4.17 0.06
CA GLY A 353 9.16 -4.91 -0.76
C GLY A 353 8.94 -4.84 -2.25
N THR A 354 9.64 -5.67 -2.96
CA THR A 354 9.44 -5.91 -4.37
C THR A 354 8.29 -6.90 -4.52
N GLN A 355 7.19 -6.45 -5.02
CA GLN A 355 5.94 -7.20 -5.02
C GLN A 355 5.98 -8.51 -5.82
N ARG A 356 6.99 -8.71 -6.63
CA ARG A 356 7.10 -9.92 -7.46
C ARG A 356 7.96 -11.01 -6.86
N ILE A 357 9.00 -10.63 -6.15
CA ILE A 357 10.09 -11.54 -5.79
C ILE A 357 9.99 -11.93 -4.33
N LEU A 358 9.74 -10.97 -3.44
CA LEU A 358 9.86 -11.18 -2.03
C LEU A 358 8.52 -11.39 -1.33
N ILE A 359 8.50 -12.42 -0.52
CA ILE A 359 7.56 -12.54 0.58
C ILE A 359 8.14 -11.71 1.72
N TRP A 360 7.51 -10.60 2.07
CA TRP A 360 7.99 -9.77 3.15
C TRP A 360 7.54 -10.33 4.50
N GLY A 361 8.31 -11.32 4.97
CA GLY A 361 7.97 -12.18 6.09
C GLY A 361 8.77 -11.88 7.36
N ASP A 362 9.11 -10.61 7.64
CA ASP A 362 9.80 -10.22 8.85
C ASP A 362 8.86 -9.50 9.83
N SER A 363 8.71 -10.10 11.02
CA SER A 363 7.85 -9.56 12.07
C SER A 363 8.42 -8.30 12.73
N ASP A 364 9.75 -8.15 12.80
CA ASP A 364 10.37 -6.97 13.40
C ASP A 364 10.10 -5.72 12.54
N LEU A 365 10.20 -5.87 11.21
CA LEU A 365 9.82 -4.79 10.29
C LEU A 365 8.35 -4.41 10.45
N ALA A 366 7.45 -5.40 10.45
CA ALA A 366 6.02 -5.15 10.58
C ALA A 366 5.65 -4.50 11.93
N ARG A 367 6.27 -4.95 13.04
CA ARG A 367 6.12 -4.34 14.37
C ARG A 367 6.65 -2.90 14.39
N GLY A 368 7.85 -2.69 13.85
CA GLY A 368 8.45 -1.36 13.77
C GLY A 368 7.57 -0.38 12.97
N TYR A 369 7.05 -0.78 11.82
CA TYR A 369 6.11 0.05 11.06
C TYR A 369 4.80 0.28 11.80
N GLY A 370 4.25 -0.74 12.48
CA GLY A 370 3.08 -0.61 13.33
C GLY A 370 3.28 0.44 14.43
N GLN A 371 4.41 0.37 15.14
CA GLN A 371 4.75 1.32 16.20
C GLN A 371 4.97 2.74 15.68
N HIS A 372 5.78 2.89 14.64
CA HIS A 372 6.10 4.20 14.08
C HIS A 372 4.91 4.89 13.41
N SER A 373 3.97 4.11 12.88
CA SER A 373 2.77 4.65 12.22
C SER A 373 1.74 5.29 13.17
N THR A 374 1.96 5.18 14.48
CA THR A 374 1.15 5.85 15.50
C THR A 374 1.81 7.11 16.07
N PHE A 375 3.01 7.44 15.60
CA PHE A 375 3.74 8.60 16.05
C PHE A 375 2.93 9.90 15.83
N CYS A 376 2.93 10.80 16.82
CA CYS A 376 2.14 12.03 16.81
C CYS A 376 0.64 11.83 16.49
N ASN A 377 0.03 10.78 17.01
CA ASN A 377 -1.38 10.43 16.79
C ASN A 377 -1.74 10.19 15.30
N ALA A 378 -0.80 9.70 14.49
CA ALA A 378 -1.14 9.20 13.17
C ALA A 378 -2.00 7.93 13.26
N LEU A 379 -2.82 7.68 12.25
CA LEU A 379 -3.85 6.64 12.29
C LEU A 379 -3.31 5.22 12.15
N GLY A 380 -2.18 5.05 11.49
CA GLY A 380 -1.64 3.72 11.18
C GLY A 380 -1.09 3.63 9.76
N VAL A 381 -1.31 2.49 9.11
CA VAL A 381 -0.71 2.18 7.81
C VAL A 381 -1.71 1.76 6.75
N GLU A 382 -1.40 2.10 5.50
CA GLU A 382 -1.95 1.47 4.32
C GLU A 382 -0.83 0.78 3.55
N LEU A 383 -0.95 -0.52 3.37
CA LEU A 383 0.01 -1.34 2.64
C LEU A 383 -0.45 -1.52 1.20
N CYS A 384 0.44 -1.34 0.25
CA CYS A 384 0.20 -1.81 -1.10
C CYS A 384 0.30 -3.34 -1.12
N GLU A 385 -0.67 -4.03 -1.67
CA GLU A 385 -0.62 -5.49 -1.71
C GLU A 385 0.52 -5.98 -2.61
N PRO A 386 1.12 -7.13 -2.30
CA PRO A 386 2.02 -7.81 -3.22
C PRO A 386 1.31 -8.11 -4.55
N LEU A 387 2.02 -8.01 -5.67
CA LEU A 387 1.51 -8.22 -7.04
C LEU A 387 0.49 -7.19 -7.55
N SER A 388 0.04 -6.22 -6.76
CA SER A 388 -0.86 -5.20 -7.29
C SER A 388 -0.16 -4.23 -8.24
N PHE A 389 1.14 -4.08 -8.11
CA PHE A 389 1.92 -3.20 -8.96
C PHE A 389 2.98 -3.98 -9.73
N LYS A 390 2.77 -4.12 -11.04
CA LYS A 390 3.67 -4.86 -11.92
C LYS A 390 4.74 -4.02 -12.60
N GLY A 391 4.74 -2.75 -12.32
CA GLY A 391 5.52 -1.82 -13.07
C GLY A 391 4.79 -1.38 -14.33
N ARG A 392 5.53 -0.75 -15.22
CA ARG A 392 4.99 -0.09 -16.40
C ARG A 392 4.88 -1.00 -17.61
N MET A 393 5.43 -2.18 -17.50
CA MET A 393 5.38 -3.20 -18.54
C MET A 393 4.61 -4.39 -17.99
N GLY A 394 3.41 -4.59 -18.48
CA GLY A 394 2.68 -5.82 -18.29
C GLY A 394 3.17 -6.90 -19.24
N THR A 395 2.56 -8.05 -19.14
CA THR A 395 2.89 -9.18 -20.04
C THR A 395 2.16 -9.10 -21.37
N GLY A 396 1.10 -8.29 -21.48
CA GLY A 396 0.18 -8.28 -22.63
C GLY A 396 -0.61 -9.56 -22.81
N ILE A 397 -0.48 -10.53 -21.90
CA ILE A 397 -1.12 -11.83 -21.99
C ILE A 397 -2.33 -11.85 -21.07
N LYS A 398 -3.49 -12.19 -21.62
CA LYS A 398 -4.73 -12.33 -20.85
C LYS A 398 -4.54 -13.29 -19.68
N ASN A 399 -4.94 -12.86 -18.49
CA ASN A 399 -4.81 -13.61 -17.24
C ASN A 399 -3.36 -13.90 -16.81
N ALA A 400 -2.39 -13.13 -17.26
CA ALA A 400 -0.97 -13.42 -17.00
C ALA A 400 -0.48 -12.96 -15.62
N ARG A 401 -1.37 -12.49 -14.74
CA ARG A 401 -1.02 -12.19 -13.35
C ARG A 401 -0.90 -13.49 -12.56
N PHE A 402 0.23 -14.16 -12.73
CA PHE A 402 0.54 -15.39 -12.02
C PHE A 402 1.56 -15.13 -10.91
N ASN A 403 1.32 -15.75 -9.75
CA ASN A 403 2.22 -15.67 -8.61
C ASN A 403 3.52 -16.48 -8.78
N TYR A 404 3.52 -17.49 -9.64
CA TYR A 404 4.70 -18.29 -9.99
C TYR A 404 4.79 -18.52 -11.50
N SER A 405 6.00 -18.46 -12.05
CA SER A 405 6.27 -18.84 -13.45
C SER A 405 6.02 -20.33 -13.69
N VAL A 406 6.42 -21.16 -12.72
CA VAL A 406 6.21 -22.61 -12.76
C VAL A 406 4.74 -22.93 -12.51
N LYS A 407 4.10 -23.57 -13.49
CA LYS A 407 2.65 -23.79 -13.52
C LYS A 407 2.15 -24.62 -12.32
N GLN A 408 2.91 -25.61 -11.93
CA GLN A 408 2.60 -26.53 -10.82
C GLN A 408 2.61 -25.85 -9.44
N LEU A 409 3.31 -24.73 -9.31
CA LEU A 409 3.37 -23.97 -8.07
C LEU A 409 2.27 -22.90 -7.96
N ARG A 410 1.52 -22.65 -9.03
CA ARG A 410 0.48 -21.62 -9.05
C ARG A 410 -0.65 -21.99 -8.09
N THR A 411 -1.03 -21.03 -7.26
CA THR A 411 -2.20 -21.16 -6.40
C THR A 411 -3.48 -20.76 -7.15
N LYS A 412 -4.63 -21.01 -6.56
CA LYS A 412 -5.93 -20.64 -7.12
C LYS A 412 -6.03 -19.13 -7.40
N TYR A 413 -5.54 -18.33 -6.47
CA TYR A 413 -5.45 -16.88 -6.59
C TYR A 413 -4.03 -16.41 -6.30
N ASP A 414 -3.60 -15.36 -6.98
CA ASP A 414 -2.24 -14.83 -6.90
C ASP A 414 -1.82 -14.38 -5.48
N TRP A 415 -2.74 -13.80 -4.71
CA TRP A 415 -2.49 -13.33 -3.35
C TRP A 415 -2.14 -14.46 -2.35
N GLN A 416 -2.52 -15.69 -2.63
CA GLN A 416 -2.27 -16.81 -1.72
C GLN A 416 -0.78 -17.12 -1.52
N LYS A 417 0.07 -16.78 -2.48
CA LYS A 417 1.54 -16.82 -2.33
C LYS A 417 2.01 -15.98 -1.14
N TYR A 418 1.35 -14.87 -0.89
CA TYR A 418 1.77 -13.87 0.09
C TYR A 418 1.00 -13.95 1.41
N LEU A 419 0.30 -15.04 1.66
CA LEU A 419 -0.55 -15.19 2.83
C LEU A 419 0.21 -14.96 4.15
N PHE A 420 1.47 -15.39 4.22
CA PHE A 420 2.30 -15.16 5.40
C PHE A 420 2.64 -13.66 5.60
N THR A 421 2.88 -12.94 4.52
CA THR A 421 3.05 -11.48 4.56
C THR A 421 1.81 -10.79 5.13
N TYR A 422 0.62 -11.14 4.63
CA TYR A 422 -0.64 -10.60 5.17
C TYR A 422 -0.81 -10.92 6.65
N ARG A 423 -0.49 -12.14 7.07
CA ARG A 423 -0.59 -12.56 8.48
C ARG A 423 0.33 -11.75 9.39
N ILE A 424 1.60 -11.63 9.03
CA ILE A 424 2.58 -10.86 9.82
C ILE A 424 2.17 -9.40 9.87
N TRP A 425 1.95 -8.78 8.72
CA TRP A 425 1.68 -7.36 8.67
C TRP A 425 0.36 -6.99 9.33
N GLY A 426 -0.71 -7.72 9.05
CA GLY A 426 -2.00 -7.43 9.66
C GLY A 426 -1.97 -7.57 11.19
N ARG A 427 -1.44 -8.69 11.70
CA ARG A 427 -1.42 -8.97 13.14
C ARG A 427 -0.40 -8.12 13.90
N CYS A 428 0.80 -7.89 13.34
CA CYS A 428 1.82 -7.05 13.98
C CYS A 428 1.49 -5.55 13.91
N THR A 429 0.76 -5.08 12.91
CA THR A 429 0.26 -3.70 12.90
C THR A 429 -0.98 -3.53 13.77
N TYR A 430 -1.82 -4.57 13.93
CA TYR A 430 -2.90 -4.53 14.92
C TYR A 430 -2.32 -4.39 16.35
N ASN A 431 -1.37 -5.25 16.69
CA ASN A 431 -0.68 -5.18 17.96
C ASN A 431 0.80 -5.53 17.79
N TYR A 432 1.68 -4.53 17.82
CA TYR A 432 3.11 -4.74 17.65
C TYR A 432 3.77 -5.51 18.82
N GLU A 433 3.04 -5.73 19.91
CA GLU A 433 3.45 -6.56 21.05
C GLU A 433 2.89 -8.00 20.96
N THR A 434 2.19 -8.35 19.86
CA THR A 434 1.53 -9.65 19.72
C THR A 434 2.51 -10.81 19.80
N ASN A 435 2.04 -11.95 20.34
CA ASN A 435 2.85 -13.16 20.44
C ASN A 435 3.12 -13.75 19.05
N GLU A 436 4.32 -14.33 18.88
CA GLU A 436 4.72 -14.97 17.62
C GLU A 436 3.74 -16.07 17.18
N ASN A 437 3.19 -16.84 18.09
CA ASN A 437 2.21 -17.87 17.75
C ASN A 437 0.99 -17.34 17.00
N ASN A 438 0.62 -16.07 17.20
CA ASN A 438 -0.54 -15.47 16.54
C ASN A 438 -0.38 -15.33 15.02
N TYR A 439 0.84 -15.30 14.49
CA TYR A 439 1.08 -15.24 13.04
C TYR A 439 1.84 -16.44 12.49
N SER A 440 2.56 -17.23 13.33
CA SER A 440 3.41 -18.33 12.87
C SER A 440 2.68 -19.67 12.78
N ARG A 441 1.53 -19.86 13.46
CA ARG A 441 0.84 -21.16 13.54
C ARG A 441 0.49 -21.76 12.17
N TYR A 442 0.19 -20.92 11.19
CA TYR A 442 -0.03 -21.33 9.81
C TYR A 442 1.18 -22.05 9.21
N TYR A 443 2.38 -21.48 9.40
CA TYR A 443 3.63 -22.11 8.95
C TYR A 443 3.94 -23.38 9.72
N LYS A 444 3.67 -23.37 11.03
CA LYS A 444 3.84 -24.57 11.86
C LYS A 444 2.96 -25.72 11.36
N LYS A 445 1.73 -25.42 10.94
CA LYS A 445 0.82 -26.40 10.36
C LYS A 445 1.32 -26.93 9.01
N LEU A 446 1.80 -26.05 8.12
CA LEU A 446 2.24 -26.43 6.78
C LEU A 446 3.58 -27.16 6.76
N PHE A 447 4.55 -26.73 7.56
CA PHE A 447 5.94 -27.16 7.46
C PHE A 447 6.44 -27.94 8.68
N GLY A 448 5.60 -28.13 9.69
CA GLY A 448 5.92 -28.95 10.87
C GLY A 448 7.22 -28.51 11.53
N LYS A 449 8.16 -29.45 11.67
CA LYS A 449 9.45 -29.22 12.34
C LYS A 449 10.34 -28.19 11.63
N SER A 450 10.21 -28.03 10.31
CA SER A 450 11.02 -27.07 9.54
C SER A 450 10.50 -25.64 9.58
N SER A 451 9.36 -25.39 10.22
CA SER A 451 8.70 -24.08 10.23
C SER A 451 9.55 -22.98 10.86
N ASN A 452 10.25 -23.26 11.94
CA ASN A 452 11.06 -22.24 12.63
C ASN A 452 12.23 -21.78 11.77
N GLU A 453 12.91 -22.70 11.10
CA GLU A 453 14.02 -22.38 10.20
C GLU A 453 13.53 -21.62 8.98
N LEU A 454 12.38 -22.00 8.43
CA LEU A 454 11.77 -21.30 7.32
C LEU A 454 11.36 -19.87 7.69
N ILE A 455 10.73 -19.65 8.84
CA ILE A 455 10.36 -18.32 9.34
C ILE A 455 11.62 -17.47 9.54
N LYS A 456 12.68 -18.00 10.13
CA LYS A 456 13.96 -17.31 10.28
C LYS A 456 14.58 -16.97 8.93
N SER A 457 14.56 -17.91 7.99
CA SER A 457 15.05 -17.68 6.63
C SER A 457 14.33 -16.52 5.96
N LEU A 458 12.99 -16.51 6.00
CA LEU A 458 12.17 -15.45 5.46
C LEU A 458 12.41 -14.10 6.15
N SER A 459 12.55 -14.10 7.48
CA SER A 459 12.87 -12.90 8.25
C SER A 459 14.21 -12.29 7.80
N TYR A 460 15.27 -13.09 7.71
CA TYR A 460 16.56 -12.60 7.23
C TYR A 460 16.51 -12.14 5.79
N ALA A 461 15.87 -12.89 4.90
CA ALA A 461 15.73 -12.51 3.49
C ALA A 461 14.98 -11.19 3.32
N SER A 462 13.96 -10.94 4.13
CA SER A 462 13.17 -9.71 4.10
C SER A 462 13.94 -8.45 4.51
N LYS A 463 15.03 -8.60 5.26
CA LYS A 463 15.89 -7.51 5.72
C LYS A 463 16.98 -7.13 4.71
N ILE A 464 17.27 -7.97 3.72
CA ILE A 464 18.40 -7.79 2.79
C ILE A 464 18.26 -6.51 1.98
N LEU A 465 17.14 -6.35 1.27
CA LEU A 465 16.93 -5.19 0.40
C LEU A 465 16.79 -3.86 1.15
N PRO A 466 16.18 -3.77 2.33
CA PRO A 466 16.17 -2.56 3.14
C PRO A 466 17.54 -1.96 3.44
N PHE A 467 18.60 -2.76 3.45
CA PHE A 467 19.95 -2.23 3.64
C PHE A 467 20.41 -1.33 2.48
N PHE A 468 19.93 -1.54 1.27
CA PHE A 468 20.23 -0.63 0.16
C PHE A 468 19.68 0.77 0.40
N THR A 469 18.50 0.87 1.01
CA THR A 469 17.87 2.16 1.29
C THR A 469 18.58 2.95 2.38
N LEU A 470 19.39 2.30 3.20
CA LEU A 470 20.19 2.98 4.21
C LEU A 470 21.33 3.78 3.59
N VAL A 471 22.00 3.23 2.59
CA VAL A 471 23.16 3.85 1.92
C VAL A 471 22.73 4.81 0.82
N HIS A 472 21.68 4.42 0.10
CA HIS A 472 21.15 5.17 -1.02
C HIS A 472 19.78 5.74 -0.63
N GLY A 473 19.78 6.96 -0.10
CA GLY A 473 18.54 7.64 0.25
C GLY A 473 17.60 7.78 -0.95
N VAL A 474 16.35 8.09 -0.68
CA VAL A 474 15.34 8.29 -1.72
C VAL A 474 15.72 9.42 -2.66
N SER A 475 15.50 9.22 -3.93
CA SER A 475 15.52 10.28 -4.94
C SER A 475 14.10 10.78 -5.22
N ALA A 476 13.97 11.96 -5.82
CA ALA A 476 12.66 12.48 -6.22
C ALA A 476 11.90 11.54 -7.16
N SER A 477 12.62 10.76 -7.96
CA SER A 477 12.06 9.78 -8.89
C SER A 477 11.95 8.37 -8.31
N ASN A 478 12.62 8.06 -7.21
CA ASN A 478 12.75 6.73 -6.59
C ASN A 478 13.22 5.59 -7.49
N ASN A 479 13.73 5.92 -8.66
CA ASN A 479 14.01 4.91 -9.67
C ASN A 479 15.21 4.02 -9.31
N SER A 480 15.98 4.40 -8.30
CA SER A 480 17.13 3.62 -7.83
C SER A 480 16.76 2.28 -7.19
N TYR A 481 15.50 2.15 -6.71
CA TYR A 481 15.06 0.97 -5.95
C TYR A 481 14.01 0.12 -6.68
N TRP A 482 13.65 0.51 -7.91
CA TRP A 482 12.45 0.01 -8.57
C TRP A 482 12.64 -0.76 -9.89
N PRO A 483 13.83 -1.13 -10.32
CA PRO A 483 13.99 -1.79 -11.61
C PRO A 483 13.09 -3.01 -11.75
N GLU A 484 13.05 -3.87 -10.73
CA GLU A 484 12.23 -5.07 -10.77
C GLU A 484 10.73 -4.79 -10.63
N MET A 485 10.36 -3.66 -10.03
CA MET A 485 8.97 -3.25 -9.91
C MET A 485 8.40 -2.72 -11.21
N TYR A 486 9.16 -1.83 -11.85
CA TYR A 486 8.71 -1.16 -13.06
C TYR A 486 8.93 -2.00 -14.32
N GLU A 487 9.93 -2.85 -14.35
CA GLU A 487 10.44 -3.36 -15.62
C GLU A 487 10.86 -4.83 -15.65
N ASN A 488 10.81 -5.55 -14.55
CA ASN A 488 11.41 -6.88 -14.43
C ASN A 488 12.92 -6.92 -14.75
N MET A 489 13.63 -5.84 -14.47
CA MET A 489 15.01 -5.74 -14.85
C MET A 489 15.96 -5.88 -13.69
N SER A 490 17.19 -6.21 -14.03
CA SER A 490 18.30 -6.22 -13.10
C SER A 490 18.59 -4.83 -12.55
N ILE A 491 19.01 -4.76 -11.30
CA ILE A 491 19.52 -3.52 -10.66
C ILE A 491 20.87 -3.11 -11.26
N VAL A 492 21.53 -3.99 -12.01
CA VAL A 492 22.83 -3.73 -12.61
C VAL A 492 22.77 -2.82 -13.82
N GLU A 493 23.88 -2.19 -14.05
CA GLU A 493 24.15 -1.29 -15.15
C GLU A 493 23.84 -1.91 -16.52
N LYS A 494 23.41 -1.09 -17.47
CA LYS A 494 23.11 -1.48 -18.84
C LYS A 494 21.95 -2.46 -19.02
N ALA A 495 21.05 -2.54 -18.08
CA ALA A 495 19.79 -3.23 -18.34
C ALA A 495 19.12 -2.53 -19.54
N PRO A 496 18.84 -3.25 -20.64
CA PRO A 496 18.08 -2.69 -21.75
C PRO A 496 16.72 -2.28 -21.26
N ASN A 497 16.15 -1.23 -21.83
CA ASN A 497 14.76 -0.87 -21.62
C ASN A 497 14.44 -0.20 -20.27
N LEU A 498 15.30 0.68 -19.79
CA LEU A 498 14.94 1.55 -18.68
C LEU A 498 13.85 2.55 -19.09
N PRO A 499 12.79 2.76 -18.28
CA PRO A 499 11.63 3.54 -18.68
C PRO A 499 11.89 5.03 -18.77
N TYR A 500 12.93 5.49 -18.12
CA TYR A 500 13.31 6.90 -18.14
C TYR A 500 14.60 7.08 -18.95
N SER A 501 14.55 7.84 -20.03
CA SER A 501 15.73 8.14 -20.84
C SER A 501 16.86 8.79 -20.02
N TYR A 502 16.52 9.54 -18.97
CA TYR A 502 17.52 10.13 -18.08
C TYR A 502 18.12 9.12 -17.09
N ASP A 503 17.53 7.95 -16.93
CA ASP A 503 18.09 6.88 -16.11
C ASP A 503 19.08 6.01 -16.89
N LEU A 504 18.99 6.00 -18.22
CA LEU A 504 19.84 5.20 -19.11
C LEU A 504 21.33 5.57 -19.08
N HIS A 505 21.65 6.80 -18.70
CA HIS A 505 22.98 7.35 -18.90
C HIS A 505 23.81 7.54 -17.62
N LYS A 506 23.30 7.10 -16.47
CA LYS A 506 23.99 7.35 -15.20
C LYS A 506 24.06 6.12 -14.30
N PRO A 507 25.06 5.23 -14.58
CA PRO A 507 25.39 4.14 -13.65
C PRO A 507 25.78 4.65 -12.24
N SER A 508 26.13 5.90 -12.15
CA SER A 508 26.48 6.61 -10.91
C SER A 508 25.30 6.91 -9.98
N ARG A 509 24.07 6.55 -10.35
CA ARG A 509 22.89 6.90 -9.56
C ARG A 509 22.94 6.36 -8.13
N PHE A 510 23.33 5.10 -7.97
CA PHE A 510 23.54 4.50 -6.66
C PHE A 510 24.73 5.11 -5.90
N GLY A 511 25.76 5.55 -6.61
CA GLY A 511 26.93 6.20 -6.00
C GLY A 511 26.71 7.65 -5.60
N MET A 512 25.77 8.35 -6.23
CA MET A 512 25.56 9.79 -6.04
C MET A 512 24.41 10.14 -5.08
N SER A 513 23.56 9.18 -4.70
CA SER A 513 22.51 9.45 -3.74
C SER A 513 23.08 9.57 -2.32
N THR A 514 22.48 10.46 -1.54
CA THR A 514 22.80 10.57 -0.12
C THR A 514 22.25 9.36 0.63
N SER A 515 22.84 9.05 1.79
CA SER A 515 22.29 8.04 2.68
C SER A 515 20.93 8.47 3.24
N GLN A 516 20.17 7.51 3.75
CA GLN A 516 18.88 7.76 4.39
C GLN A 516 19.01 8.70 5.60
N ASP A 517 20.05 8.51 6.42
CA ASP A 517 20.42 9.41 7.50
C ASP A 517 21.90 9.82 7.34
N PRO A 518 22.16 10.99 6.74
CA PRO A 518 23.54 11.45 6.51
C PRO A 518 24.35 11.69 7.78
N ASN A 519 23.70 11.82 8.95
CA ASN A 519 24.40 11.99 10.22
C ASN A 519 24.91 10.65 10.78
N LEU A 520 24.21 9.57 10.52
CA LEU A 520 24.50 8.24 11.04
C LEU A 520 25.20 7.35 10.00
N ILE A 521 24.81 7.49 8.73
CA ILE A 521 25.23 6.60 7.63
C ILE A 521 25.99 7.41 6.58
N MET A 522 27.14 6.91 6.23
CA MET A 522 28.05 7.52 5.26
C MET A 522 27.63 7.19 3.83
N SER A 523 27.66 8.16 2.93
CA SER A 523 27.50 7.89 1.50
C SER A 523 28.77 7.24 0.91
N PRO A 524 28.66 6.56 -0.27
CA PRO A 524 29.84 6.03 -0.96
C PRO A 524 30.91 7.08 -1.27
N ILE A 525 30.50 8.29 -1.64
CA ILE A 525 31.40 9.41 -1.91
C ILE A 525 32.10 9.87 -0.63
N GLU A 526 31.36 9.98 0.48
CA GLU A 526 31.92 10.35 1.78
C GLU A 526 32.95 9.31 2.25
N LEU A 527 32.66 8.01 2.06
CA LEU A 527 33.61 6.95 2.34
C LEU A 527 34.88 7.05 1.49
N ALA A 528 34.72 7.22 0.17
CA ALA A 528 35.85 7.37 -0.73
C ALA A 528 36.76 8.56 -0.33
N ASN A 529 36.16 9.69 0.04
CA ASN A 529 36.87 10.85 0.54
C ASN A 529 37.60 10.59 1.87
N CYS A 530 36.99 9.82 2.78
CA CYS A 530 37.63 9.43 4.03
C CYS A 530 38.84 8.53 3.76
N ILE A 531 38.72 7.55 2.88
CA ILE A 531 39.82 6.65 2.50
C ILE A 531 40.96 7.45 1.82
N TYR A 532 40.64 8.26 0.83
CA TYR A 532 41.61 9.07 0.10
C TYR A 532 42.38 10.01 1.04
N ASN A 533 41.70 10.69 1.94
CA ASN A 533 42.28 11.64 2.87
C ASN A 533 42.79 11.00 4.19
N LYS A 534 42.81 9.68 4.30
CA LYS A 534 43.19 8.94 5.51
C LYS A 534 42.48 9.39 6.79
N LYS A 535 41.18 9.77 6.68
CA LYS A 535 40.36 10.20 7.81
C LYS A 535 39.69 9.02 8.49
N ASN A 536 39.49 9.12 9.81
CA ASN A 536 38.78 8.11 10.55
C ASN A 536 37.30 8.02 10.15
N ILE A 537 36.79 6.80 9.98
CA ILE A 537 35.39 6.52 9.69
C ILE A 537 34.62 6.54 11.01
N LYS A 538 33.76 7.54 11.18
CA LYS A 538 32.97 7.76 12.40
C LYS A 538 31.50 7.33 12.27
N LYS A 539 31.03 7.03 11.07
CA LYS A 539 29.66 6.65 10.76
C LYS A 539 29.61 5.22 10.22
N TYR A 540 28.44 4.61 10.20
CA TYR A 540 28.25 3.37 9.48
C TYR A 540 28.57 3.55 8.01
N SER A 541 29.51 2.78 7.51
CA SER A 541 30.01 2.90 6.14
C SER A 541 29.21 2.02 5.17
N PRO A 542 29.28 2.30 3.85
CA PRO A 542 28.78 1.39 2.81
C PRO A 542 29.35 -0.03 2.92
N ILE A 543 30.62 -0.17 3.38
CA ILE A 543 31.23 -1.48 3.64
C ILE A 543 30.52 -2.20 4.78
N THR A 544 30.18 -1.49 5.85
CA THR A 544 29.38 -2.07 6.96
C THR A 544 28.03 -2.58 6.46
N MET A 545 27.34 -1.80 5.61
CA MET A 545 26.07 -2.21 5.02
C MET A 545 26.23 -3.44 4.12
N ALA A 546 27.26 -3.49 3.29
CA ALA A 546 27.57 -4.65 2.46
C ALA A 546 27.85 -5.91 3.29
N ASN A 547 28.55 -5.76 4.40
CA ASN A 547 28.78 -6.87 5.33
C ASN A 547 27.46 -7.38 5.95
N TRP A 548 26.57 -6.49 6.38
CA TRP A 548 25.25 -6.88 6.87
C TRP A 548 24.42 -7.56 5.80
N PHE A 549 24.43 -7.03 4.58
CA PHE A 549 23.76 -7.66 3.44
C PHE A 549 24.22 -9.12 3.25
N ASN A 550 25.55 -9.35 3.22
CA ASN A 550 26.13 -10.67 3.08
C ASN A 550 25.79 -11.57 4.30
N GLU A 551 25.88 -11.05 5.50
CA GLU A 551 25.56 -11.78 6.73
C GLU A 551 24.10 -12.26 6.72
N TYR A 552 23.14 -11.39 6.43
CA TYR A 552 21.73 -11.75 6.38
C TYR A 552 21.41 -12.70 5.23
N SER A 553 22.05 -12.52 4.08
CA SER A 553 21.92 -13.45 2.95
C SER A 553 22.41 -14.86 3.32
N ASN A 554 23.54 -14.95 3.98
CA ASN A 554 24.09 -16.23 4.46
C ASN A 554 23.20 -16.86 5.54
N LYS A 555 22.70 -16.07 6.50
CA LYS A 555 21.75 -16.54 7.51
C LYS A 555 20.46 -17.05 6.88
N ALA A 556 19.90 -16.34 5.92
CA ALA A 556 18.71 -16.76 5.20
C ALA A 556 18.94 -18.10 4.49
N ARG A 557 20.03 -18.23 3.73
CA ARG A 557 20.41 -19.47 3.05
C ARG A 557 20.63 -20.63 4.02
N THR A 558 21.39 -20.41 5.08
CA THR A 558 21.69 -21.45 6.07
C THR A 558 20.43 -21.99 6.73
N ASN A 559 19.48 -21.12 7.09
CA ASN A 559 18.22 -21.58 7.67
C ASN A 559 17.31 -22.27 6.63
N LEU A 560 17.39 -21.89 5.36
CA LEU A 560 16.62 -22.56 4.30
C LEU A 560 17.12 -23.98 4.02
N VAL A 561 18.42 -24.24 4.17
CA VAL A 561 19.03 -25.56 3.91
C VAL A 561 18.84 -26.53 5.08
N LYS A 562 18.70 -26.03 6.30
CA LYS A 562 18.36 -26.86 7.48
C LYS A 562 16.95 -27.44 7.37
#